data_96355f1eaf3272850d50cceaa0c58027
#
_entry.id   96355f1eaf3272850d50cceaa0c58027
#
_cell.length_a   1.000
_cell.length_b   1.000
_cell.length_c   1.000
_cell.angle_alpha   90.00
_cell.angle_beta   90.00
_cell.angle_gamma   90.00
#
_symmetry.space_group_name_H-M   'P 1'
#
loop_
_entity.id
_entity.type
_entity.pdbx_description
1 polymer ?
#
loop_
_entity_poly.entity_id
_entity_poly.type
_entity_poly.pdbx_seq_one_letter_code
_entity_poly.pdbx_strand_id
1 'polypeptide(L)'
;MISRTICVSNHAIDFPAVSAQFVQKACEFKSNVLIEIDHKKYVNGKSFMGMLSLDVREGMLLHIMSDGADEELAVEALGKLIGKVTA
;
A
#
# COMPACT_ATOMS: atom_id res chain seq x y z
N MET A 1 7.06 7.07 -12.55
CA MET A 1 6.74 6.74 -11.13
C MET A 1 5.72 7.72 -10.58
N ILE A 2 4.77 7.20 -9.85
CA ILE A 2 3.72 8.00 -9.23
C ILE A 2 3.59 7.56 -7.77
N SER A 3 3.27 8.49 -6.89
CA SER A 3 3.10 8.18 -5.47
C SER A 3 1.84 8.82 -4.91
N ARG A 4 1.31 8.20 -3.86
CA ARG A 4 0.16 8.73 -3.13
C ARG A 4 0.38 8.53 -1.65
N THR A 5 -0.02 9.51 -0.87
CA THR A 5 0.00 9.40 0.57
C THR A 5 -1.38 8.95 1.04
N ILE A 6 -1.39 7.90 1.83
CA ILE A 6 -2.63 7.29 2.32
C ILE A 6 -2.68 7.43 3.83
N CYS A 7 -3.78 7.95 4.34
CA CYS A 7 -4.03 7.94 5.77
C CYS A 7 -4.79 6.66 6.12
N VAL A 8 -4.21 5.84 6.97
CA VAL A 8 -4.83 4.58 7.38
C VAL A 8 -6.06 4.89 8.23
N SER A 9 -7.22 4.50 7.74
CA SER A 9 -8.48 4.86 8.40
C SER A 9 -9.37 3.67 8.75
N ASN A 10 -9.02 2.49 8.29
CA ASN A 10 -9.85 1.31 8.52
C ASN A 10 -9.46 0.63 9.83
N HIS A 11 -9.81 1.26 10.93
CA HIS A 11 -9.39 0.87 12.27
C HIS A 11 -9.88 -0.49 12.74
N ALA A 12 -10.95 -0.99 12.18
CA ALA A 12 -11.49 -2.29 12.56
C ALA A 12 -10.88 -3.45 11.78
N ILE A 13 -9.90 -3.18 10.96
CA ILE A 13 -9.38 -4.17 10.04
C ILE A 13 -8.22 -4.94 10.63
N ASP A 14 -8.27 -6.26 10.46
CA ASP A 14 -7.16 -7.16 10.71
C ASP A 14 -6.11 -6.92 9.63
N PHE A 15 -4.99 -6.33 9.98
CA PHE A 15 -3.98 -5.99 8.98
C PHE A 15 -3.41 -7.19 8.21
N PRO A 16 -3.22 -8.37 8.82
CA PRO A 16 -2.85 -9.56 8.05
C PRO A 16 -3.82 -9.89 6.93
N ALA A 17 -5.13 -9.75 7.16
CA ALA A 17 -6.12 -10.00 6.10
C ALA A 17 -6.04 -8.92 5.03
N VAL A 18 -5.87 -7.66 5.43
CA VAL A 18 -5.71 -6.54 4.49
C VAL A 18 -4.44 -6.71 3.67
N SER A 19 -3.36 -7.16 4.31
CA SER A 19 -2.08 -7.41 3.62
C SER A 19 -2.25 -8.46 2.52
N ALA A 20 -2.99 -9.53 2.79
CA ALA A 20 -3.24 -10.55 1.79
C ALA A 20 -4.02 -9.98 0.61
N GLN A 21 -5.06 -9.20 0.87
CA GLN A 21 -5.83 -8.54 -0.17
C GLN A 21 -4.99 -7.56 -0.96
N PHE A 22 -4.15 -6.80 -0.27
CA PHE A 22 -3.28 -5.82 -0.89
C PHE A 22 -2.31 -6.49 -1.87
N VAL A 23 -1.63 -7.54 -1.43
CA VAL A 23 -0.67 -8.25 -2.27
C VAL A 23 -1.36 -8.88 -3.48
N GLN A 24 -2.51 -9.50 -3.24
CA GLN A 24 -3.28 -10.10 -4.33
C GLN A 24 -3.67 -9.05 -5.38
N LYS A 25 -4.13 -7.90 -4.93
CA LYS A 25 -4.51 -6.82 -5.83
C LYS A 25 -3.29 -6.25 -6.55
N ALA A 26 -2.18 -6.04 -5.81
CA ALA A 26 -0.96 -5.50 -6.40
C ALA A 26 -0.42 -6.40 -7.51
N CYS A 27 -0.55 -7.71 -7.35
CA CYS A 27 -0.08 -8.66 -8.37
C CYS A 27 -0.91 -8.62 -9.65
N GLU A 28 -2.08 -8.00 -9.64
CA GLU A 28 -2.87 -7.81 -10.85
C GLU A 28 -2.31 -6.72 -11.76
N PHE A 29 -1.46 -5.86 -11.22
CA PHE A 29 -0.87 -4.76 -11.98
C PHE A 29 0.54 -5.11 -12.44
N LYS A 30 0.94 -4.54 -13.56
CA LYS A 30 2.27 -4.74 -14.11
C LYS A 30 3.31 -3.86 -13.45
N SER A 31 2.87 -2.75 -12.88
CA SER A 31 3.77 -1.79 -12.24
C SER A 31 4.41 -2.38 -11.00
N ASN A 32 5.63 -1.94 -10.70
CA ASN A 32 6.26 -2.21 -9.43
C ASN A 32 5.58 -1.38 -8.35
N VAL A 33 5.40 -1.95 -7.17
CA VAL A 33 4.72 -1.28 -6.06
C VAL A 33 5.63 -1.30 -4.83
N LEU A 34 5.88 -0.12 -4.26
CA LEU A 34 6.64 0.04 -3.03
C LEU A 34 5.79 0.76 -2.00
N ILE A 35 5.93 0.36 -0.76
CA ILE A 35 5.30 1.01 0.37
C ILE A 35 6.38 1.60 1.27
N GLU A 36 6.24 2.87 1.64
CA GLU A 36 7.17 3.55 2.53
C GLU A 36 6.45 3.98 3.80
N ILE A 37 7.07 3.72 4.94
CA ILE A 37 6.57 4.16 6.24
C ILE A 37 7.66 5.01 6.91
N ASP A 38 7.29 6.22 7.33
CA ASP A 38 8.14 7.13 8.11
C ASP A 38 9.48 7.43 7.45
N HIS A 39 9.56 7.35 6.14
CA HIS A 39 10.78 7.56 5.37
C HIS A 39 11.94 6.65 5.80
N LYS A 40 11.64 5.59 6.55
CA LYS A 40 12.68 4.72 7.09
C LYS A 40 12.58 3.28 6.60
N LYS A 41 11.38 2.84 6.25
CA LYS A 41 11.17 1.45 5.89
C LYS A 41 10.45 1.37 4.56
N TYR A 42 11.00 0.56 3.68
CA TYR A 42 10.42 0.29 2.37
C TYR A 42 10.13 -1.19 2.24
N VAL A 43 8.97 -1.53 1.73
CA VAL A 43 8.64 -2.92 1.43
C VAL A 43 8.06 -3.02 0.04
N ASN A 44 8.24 -4.18 -0.57
CA ASN A 44 7.64 -4.47 -1.86
C ASN A 44 6.15 -4.78 -1.65
N GLY A 45 5.28 -4.00 -2.28
CA GLY A 45 3.84 -4.16 -2.14
C GLY A 45 3.31 -5.47 -2.70
N LYS A 46 4.12 -6.20 -3.46
CA LYS A 46 3.76 -7.52 -3.99
C LYS A 46 4.29 -8.67 -3.14
N SER A 47 4.94 -8.36 -2.03
CA SER A 47 5.49 -9.36 -1.11
C SER A 47 4.61 -9.47 0.12
N PHE A 48 3.97 -10.60 0.31
CA PHE A 48 3.11 -10.83 1.47
C PHE A 48 3.91 -10.74 2.77
N MET A 49 5.08 -11.36 2.80
CA MET A 49 5.95 -11.32 3.99
C MET A 49 6.40 -9.89 4.28
N GLY A 50 6.73 -9.13 3.24
CA GLY A 50 7.10 -7.73 3.40
C GLY A 50 5.95 -6.92 4.00
N MET A 51 4.74 -7.11 3.50
CA MET A 51 3.56 -6.42 4.01
C MET A 51 3.26 -6.78 5.46
N LEU A 52 3.40 -8.06 5.81
CA LEU A 52 3.18 -8.49 7.20
C LEU A 52 4.20 -7.90 8.17
N SER A 53 5.36 -7.50 7.68
CA SER A 53 6.39 -6.92 8.54
C SER A 53 6.08 -5.47 8.93
N LEU A 54 5.08 -4.85 8.31
CA LEU A 54 4.71 -3.48 8.62
C LEU A 54 3.85 -3.43 9.88
N ASP A 55 4.21 -2.50 10.78
CA ASP A 55 3.42 -2.22 11.96
C ASP A 55 2.52 -1.03 11.65
N VAL A 56 1.35 -1.33 11.08
CA VAL A 56 0.43 -0.31 10.60
C VAL A 56 -0.68 -0.07 11.60
N ARG A 57 -0.92 1.18 11.92
CA ARG A 57 -1.95 1.60 12.87
C ARG A 57 -2.83 2.67 12.25
N GLU A 58 -4.05 2.76 12.76
CA GLU A 58 -4.97 3.81 12.34
C GLU A 58 -4.34 5.19 12.53
N GLY A 59 -4.50 6.03 11.53
CA GLY A 59 -3.97 7.38 11.56
C GLY A 59 -2.57 7.52 11.00
N MET A 60 -1.88 6.42 10.75
CA MET A 60 -0.56 6.48 10.15
C MET A 60 -0.64 6.91 8.70
N LEU A 61 0.42 7.55 8.23
CA LEU A 61 0.55 7.91 6.82
C LEU A 61 1.47 6.91 6.14
N LEU A 62 0.99 6.34 5.07
CA LEU A 62 1.77 5.44 4.21
C LEU A 62 1.95 6.10 2.86
N HIS A 63 3.10 5.90 2.27
CA HIS A 63 3.35 6.35 0.89
C HIS A 63 3.38 5.13 0.00
N ILE A 64 2.47 5.08 -0.97
CA ILE A 64 2.45 4.02 -1.98
C ILE A 64 3.05 4.59 -3.25
N MET A 65 4.09 3.94 -3.74
CA MET A 65 4.76 4.33 -4.97
C MET A 65 4.59 3.24 -6.01
N SER A 66 4.32 3.63 -7.23
CA SER A 66 4.10 2.69 -8.32
C SER A 66 4.84 3.18 -9.55
N ASP A 67 5.45 2.25 -10.29
CA ASP A 67 6.22 2.57 -11.48
C ASP A 67 5.95 1.53 -12.56
N GLY A 68 5.31 1.96 -13.64
CA GLY A 68 4.99 1.07 -14.74
C GLY A 68 3.83 1.60 -15.57
N ALA A 69 3.37 0.80 -16.53
CA ALA A 69 2.36 1.20 -17.50
C ALA A 69 1.01 1.53 -16.85
N ASP A 70 0.66 0.81 -15.78
CA ASP A 70 -0.62 0.99 -15.09
C ASP A 70 -0.43 1.60 -13.70
N GLU A 71 0.61 2.39 -13.51
CA GLU A 71 1.00 2.93 -12.20
C GLU A 71 -0.11 3.74 -11.52
N GLU A 72 -0.83 4.55 -12.28
CA GLU A 72 -1.89 5.37 -11.71
C GLU A 72 -3.05 4.52 -11.20
N LEU A 73 -3.49 3.56 -11.99
CA LEU A 73 -4.55 2.64 -11.57
C LEU A 73 -4.14 1.85 -10.34
N ALA A 74 -2.87 1.44 -10.30
CA ALA A 74 -2.35 0.66 -9.18
C ALA A 74 -2.41 1.44 -7.87
N VAL A 75 -1.88 2.69 -7.85
CA VAL A 75 -1.87 3.46 -6.60
C VAL A 75 -3.29 3.79 -6.13
N GLU A 76 -4.20 4.05 -7.04
CA GLU A 76 -5.58 4.37 -6.65
C GLU A 76 -6.30 3.15 -6.08
N ALA A 77 -6.19 2.02 -6.75
CA ALA A 77 -6.85 0.80 -6.29
C ALA A 77 -6.30 0.34 -4.95
N LEU A 78 -4.97 0.38 -4.80
CA LEU A 78 -4.32 -0.08 -3.57
C LEU A 78 -4.54 0.88 -2.42
N GLY A 79 -4.54 2.17 -2.69
CA GLY A 79 -4.79 3.16 -1.65
C GLY A 79 -6.15 2.99 -0.99
N LYS A 80 -7.17 2.67 -1.77
CA LYS A 80 -8.52 2.48 -1.25
C LYS A 80 -8.65 1.30 -0.31
N LEU A 81 -7.79 0.30 -0.43
CA LEU A 81 -7.82 -0.85 0.46
C LEU A 81 -7.35 -0.50 1.86
N ILE A 82 -6.48 0.49 1.99
CA ILE A 82 -5.84 0.81 3.27
C ILE A 82 -6.56 1.95 3.98
N GLY A 83 -7.03 2.93 3.24
CA GLY A 83 -7.64 4.09 3.87
C GLY A 83 -8.01 5.14 2.85
N LYS A 84 -7.73 6.41 3.19
CA LYS A 84 -8.08 7.53 2.33
C LYS A 84 -6.83 8.13 1.70
N VAL A 85 -6.92 8.40 0.41
CA VAL A 85 -5.85 9.10 -0.31
C VAL A 85 -5.87 10.55 0.12
N THR A 86 -4.75 11.06 0.62
CA THR A 86 -4.65 12.44 1.09
C THR A 86 -3.79 13.32 0.19
N ALA A 87 -3.00 12.74 -0.69
CA ALA A 87 -2.14 13.52 -1.58
C ALA A 87 -1.77 12.75 -2.83
#